data_246fbde62ac3d3575fa3faac33c70c46
#
_entry.id   246fbde62ac3d3575fa3faac33c70c46
#
_cell.length_a   1.000
_cell.length_b   1.000
_cell.length_c   1.000
_cell.angle_alpha   90.00
_cell.angle_beta   90.00
_cell.angle_gamma   90.00
#
_symmetry.space_group_name_H-M   'P 1'
#
loop_
_entity.id
_entity.type
_entity.pdbx_description
1 polymer ?
#
loop_
_entity_poly.entity_id
_entity_poly.type
_entity_poly.pdbx_seq_one_letter_code
_entity_poly.pdbx_strand_id
1 'polypeptide(L)'
;MQKILISLSVILLLSFCDGNKKNSSFQLKGTLSDSKAETLYLEKLGSSKQVIIDSVILDENGNFEFTNYTPKIGFYRIKTNDKNFAMLVLDSADKVTITGSVKDLGNTFKVEGSPETTIFIEYNNLSKSRDIKLDSLNKEFQVLMETNKMDSIRMDSLSAIFEAPYNSIINRTNTLMVDKISKNTNMYSSIMAIQALDPDKYSDLYKSLDAGLSKKFPNDKNVIMFHEVVERMLSTNIGQFAPEISLPSPDGKEIALSSLKGKLVLIDFWASWCGPCRKEMPNVVKIYSKFKNKGFEIYGVSLDQDKEKWMEAITKDGINWPQVSDLKYWDNVAARIYNVQGIPYTVLIDKDGKIIAKNLRGQELEKKIAEVLK
;
A
#
# COMPACT_ATOMS: atom_id res chain seq x y z
N MET A 1 2.96 14.87 92.19
CA MET A 1 3.71 14.41 91.07
C MET A 1 2.79 14.39 89.86
N GLN A 2 2.84 15.46 89.09
CA GLN A 2 1.96 15.78 87.99
C GLN A 2 2.65 15.30 86.68
N LYS A 3 2.03 14.36 85.97
CA LYS A 3 2.56 13.89 84.65
C LYS A 3 1.94 14.82 83.57
N ILE A 4 2.83 15.55 82.89
CA ILE A 4 2.48 16.38 81.78
C ILE A 4 2.48 15.45 80.53
N LEU A 5 1.30 15.29 79.86
CA LEU A 5 1.17 14.69 78.57
C LEU A 5 1.42 15.75 77.49
N ILE A 6 2.47 15.58 76.73
CA ILE A 6 2.77 16.37 75.54
C ILE A 6 2.10 15.63 74.32
N SER A 7 1.05 16.27 73.81
CA SER A 7 0.39 15.85 72.56
C SER A 7 1.24 16.30 71.38
N LEU A 8 1.78 15.32 70.64
CA LEU A 8 2.52 15.58 69.41
C LEU A 8 1.54 15.54 68.22
N SER A 9 1.12 16.72 67.77
CA SER A 9 0.29 16.85 66.54
C SER A 9 1.18 16.64 65.33
N VAL A 10 1.03 15.51 64.67
CA VAL A 10 1.64 15.24 63.37
C VAL A 10 0.84 15.97 62.30
N ILE A 11 1.39 17.07 61.81
CA ILE A 11 0.87 17.75 60.62
C ILE A 11 1.30 16.94 59.39
N LEU A 12 0.36 16.22 58.80
CA LEU A 12 0.54 15.53 57.53
C LEU A 12 0.55 16.55 56.39
N LEU A 13 1.72 17.00 55.98
CA LEU A 13 1.89 17.77 54.76
C LEU A 13 1.60 16.84 53.57
N LEU A 14 0.37 16.93 53.05
CA LEU A 14 0.04 16.38 51.73
C LEU A 14 0.80 17.22 50.71
N SER A 15 1.97 16.71 50.28
CA SER A 15 2.62 17.19 49.09
C SER A 15 1.73 16.82 47.90
N PHE A 16 0.97 17.79 47.43
CA PHE A 16 0.42 17.72 46.06
C PHE A 16 1.63 17.66 45.13
N CYS A 17 1.90 16.47 44.59
CA CYS A 17 2.71 16.33 43.40
C CYS A 17 1.96 17.06 42.26
N ASP A 18 2.33 18.32 42.06
CA ASP A 18 2.09 18.99 40.78
C ASP A 18 2.79 18.14 39.71
N GLY A 19 2.00 17.30 39.07
CA GLY A 19 2.46 16.57 37.88
C GLY A 19 2.93 17.61 36.89
N ASN A 20 4.23 17.61 36.67
CA ASN A 20 4.93 18.42 35.68
C ASN A 20 4.16 18.26 34.36
N LYS A 21 3.24 19.16 34.03
CA LYS A 21 2.71 19.32 32.67
C LYS A 21 3.93 19.64 31.83
N LYS A 22 4.47 18.64 31.17
CA LYS A 22 5.41 18.88 30.06
C LYS A 22 4.70 19.88 29.19
N ASN A 23 5.28 21.08 29.04
CA ASN A 23 4.85 22.06 28.05
C ASN A 23 4.99 21.40 26.67
N SER A 24 4.00 20.61 26.27
CA SER A 24 3.94 20.11 24.90
C SER A 24 3.64 21.33 24.04
N SER A 25 4.45 21.56 23.03
CA SER A 25 4.19 22.60 22.04
C SER A 25 2.98 22.29 21.16
N PHE A 26 2.46 21.07 21.23
CA PHE A 26 1.31 20.59 20.44
C PHE A 26 0.01 21.29 20.82
N GLN A 27 -0.73 21.71 19.79
CA GLN A 27 -2.09 22.22 19.88
C GLN A 27 -2.91 21.67 18.71
N LEU A 28 -4.13 21.24 19.01
CA LEU A 28 -5.13 20.86 17.99
C LEU A 28 -6.46 21.45 18.37
N LYS A 29 -6.85 22.50 17.68
CA LYS A 29 -8.08 23.25 17.93
C LYS A 29 -8.75 23.69 16.64
N GLY A 30 -9.95 24.21 16.75
CA GLY A 30 -10.64 24.73 15.57
C GLY A 30 -12.07 25.12 15.82
N THR A 31 -12.77 25.41 14.72
CA THR A 31 -14.18 25.77 14.71
C THR A 31 -14.87 25.01 13.58
N LEU A 32 -15.92 24.28 13.89
CA LEU A 32 -16.73 23.54 12.93
C LEU A 32 -18.15 24.13 12.91
N SER A 33 -18.57 24.63 11.75
CA SER A 33 -19.93 25.11 11.55
C SER A 33 -20.96 23.99 11.62
N ASP A 34 -22.23 24.34 11.68
CA ASP A 34 -23.38 23.42 11.72
C ASP A 34 -23.43 22.52 12.98
N SER A 35 -22.67 22.84 14.00
CA SER A 35 -22.62 22.08 15.25
C SER A 35 -23.91 22.24 16.08
N LYS A 36 -24.26 21.14 16.79
CA LYS A 36 -25.32 21.05 17.80
C LYS A 36 -24.80 20.34 19.04
N ALA A 37 -23.60 20.71 19.50
CA ALA A 37 -22.89 20.08 20.62
C ALA A 37 -22.55 18.61 20.38
N GLU A 38 -22.17 18.27 19.14
CA GLU A 38 -21.67 16.95 18.81
C GLU A 38 -20.33 16.63 19.48
N THR A 39 -20.10 15.35 19.75
CA THR A 39 -18.79 14.87 20.21
C THR A 39 -17.88 14.65 19.03
N LEU A 40 -16.72 15.29 19.05
CA LEU A 40 -15.62 15.07 18.10
C LEU A 40 -14.59 14.15 18.75
N TYR A 41 -14.23 13.08 18.06
CA TYR A 41 -13.24 12.09 18.49
C TYR A 41 -11.94 12.30 17.75
N LEU A 42 -10.81 12.23 18.46
CA LEU A 42 -9.49 12.09 17.87
C LEU A 42 -9.06 10.63 17.95
N GLU A 43 -8.77 10.04 16.81
CA GLU A 43 -8.43 8.64 16.70
C GLU A 43 -7.07 8.47 16.02
N LYS A 44 -6.23 7.58 16.55
CA LYS A 44 -4.97 7.19 15.95
C LYS A 44 -5.18 5.97 15.06
N LEU A 45 -4.64 6.02 13.85
CA LEU A 45 -4.64 4.88 12.94
C LEU A 45 -3.39 4.04 13.19
N GLY A 46 -3.59 2.80 13.60
CA GLY A 46 -2.53 1.80 13.78
C GLY A 46 -2.58 0.73 12.70
N SER A 47 -1.55 -0.07 12.58
CA SER A 47 -1.45 -1.16 11.60
C SER A 47 -2.49 -2.28 11.79
N SER A 48 -3.04 -2.43 13.01
CA SER A 48 -4.02 -3.51 13.30
C SER A 48 -5.30 -3.01 13.97
N LYS A 49 -5.27 -1.87 14.65
CA LYS A 49 -6.42 -1.29 15.36
C LYS A 49 -6.41 0.22 15.30
N GLN A 50 -7.60 0.78 15.12
CA GLN A 50 -7.88 2.20 15.33
C GLN A 50 -8.19 2.41 16.81
N VAL A 51 -7.62 3.45 17.42
CA VAL A 51 -7.77 3.73 18.85
C VAL A 51 -8.21 5.17 19.03
N ILE A 52 -9.37 5.36 19.64
CA ILE A 52 -9.80 6.69 20.12
C ILE A 52 -8.86 7.08 21.25
N ILE A 53 -8.19 8.22 21.09
CA ILE A 53 -7.17 8.71 22.02
C ILE A 53 -7.61 9.93 22.81
N ASP A 54 -8.60 10.67 22.29
CA ASP A 54 -9.20 11.80 22.97
C ASP A 54 -10.58 12.10 22.38
N SER A 55 -11.40 12.88 23.12
CA SER A 55 -12.69 13.36 22.63
C SER A 55 -13.03 14.72 23.26
N VAL A 56 -13.76 15.53 22.52
CA VAL A 56 -14.24 16.84 22.98
C VAL A 56 -15.66 17.10 22.49
N ILE A 57 -16.45 17.75 23.28
CA ILE A 57 -17.78 18.24 22.87
C ILE A 57 -17.60 19.62 22.28
N LEU A 58 -18.14 19.85 21.09
CA LEU A 58 -18.15 21.16 20.45
C LEU A 58 -18.99 22.13 21.28
N ASP A 59 -18.50 23.36 21.45
CA ASP A 59 -19.30 24.40 22.13
C ASP A 59 -20.44 24.91 21.22
N GLU A 60 -21.26 25.84 21.71
CA GLU A 60 -22.40 26.43 20.99
C GLU A 60 -21.97 27.14 19.68
N ASN A 61 -20.71 27.56 19.58
CA ASN A 61 -20.12 28.20 18.40
C ASN A 61 -19.36 27.19 17.52
N GLY A 62 -19.35 25.91 17.89
CA GLY A 62 -18.62 24.85 17.19
C GLY A 62 -17.12 24.83 17.47
N ASN A 63 -16.64 25.54 18.50
CA ASN A 63 -15.22 25.52 18.85
C ASN A 63 -14.86 24.25 19.60
N PHE A 64 -13.61 23.82 19.42
CA PHE A 64 -13.02 22.67 20.10
C PHE A 64 -11.52 22.85 20.32
N GLU A 65 -10.98 22.16 21.32
CA GLU A 65 -9.55 22.05 21.58
C GLU A 65 -9.27 20.70 22.26
N PHE A 66 -8.35 19.90 21.65
CA PHE A 66 -7.83 18.67 22.26
C PHE A 66 -6.60 19.02 23.11
N THR A 67 -6.69 18.79 24.43
CA THR A 67 -5.66 19.21 25.42
C THR A 67 -4.96 18.05 26.12
N ASN A 68 -5.52 16.83 26.02
CA ASN A 68 -5.08 15.68 26.84
C ASN A 68 -4.11 14.76 26.13
N TYR A 69 -3.71 15.07 24.89
CA TYR A 69 -2.88 14.20 24.10
C TYR A 69 -1.79 14.98 23.35
N THR A 70 -0.57 14.43 23.34
CA THR A 70 0.52 14.88 22.48
C THR A 70 0.82 13.76 21.49
N PRO A 71 0.60 13.97 20.17
CA PRO A 71 0.84 12.93 19.17
C PRO A 71 2.33 12.62 19.05
N LYS A 72 2.65 11.37 18.66
CA LYS A 72 3.86 11.04 17.93
C LYS A 72 3.51 11.14 16.46
N ILE A 73 4.52 11.38 15.62
CA ILE A 73 4.29 11.39 14.18
C ILE A 73 3.44 10.18 13.74
N GLY A 74 2.45 10.41 12.91
CA GLY A 74 1.55 9.34 12.48
C GLY A 74 0.27 9.83 11.83
N PHE A 75 -0.52 8.85 11.39
CA PHE A 75 -1.83 9.09 10.80
C PHE A 75 -2.91 9.11 11.89
N TYR A 76 -3.75 10.10 11.82
CA TYR A 76 -4.87 10.34 12.74
C TYR A 76 -6.12 10.66 11.94
N ARG A 77 -7.27 10.59 12.60
CA ARG A 77 -8.49 11.18 12.08
C ARG A 77 -9.27 11.88 13.18
N ILE A 78 -9.90 13.00 12.85
CA ILE A 78 -11.00 13.55 13.63
C ILE A 78 -12.30 13.06 13.02
N LYS A 79 -13.25 12.65 13.86
CA LYS A 79 -14.53 12.09 13.39
C LYS A 79 -15.67 12.40 14.33
N THR A 80 -16.88 12.50 13.79
CA THR A 80 -18.12 12.42 14.56
C THR A 80 -18.68 10.99 14.56
N ASN A 81 -18.43 10.25 13.46
CA ASN A 81 -18.75 8.83 13.30
C ASN A 81 -17.83 8.22 12.21
N ASP A 82 -17.98 6.92 11.93
CA ASP A 82 -17.09 6.21 11.00
C ASP A 82 -17.25 6.61 9.54
N LYS A 83 -18.34 7.29 9.16
CA LYS A 83 -18.57 7.78 7.79
C LYS A 83 -18.24 9.26 7.61
N ASN A 84 -18.10 10.02 8.70
CA ASN A 84 -17.86 11.46 8.67
C ASN A 84 -16.58 11.79 9.46
N PHE A 85 -15.47 11.87 8.74
CA PHE A 85 -14.16 12.09 9.32
C PHE A 85 -13.25 12.90 8.38
N ALA A 86 -12.22 13.52 8.96
CA ALA A 86 -11.11 14.12 8.25
C ALA A 86 -9.78 13.49 8.70
N MET A 87 -8.93 13.19 7.71
CA MET A 87 -7.62 12.57 7.94
C MET A 87 -6.56 13.63 8.23
N LEU A 88 -5.70 13.34 9.18
CA LEU A 88 -4.62 14.20 9.62
C LEU A 88 -3.31 13.41 9.69
N VAL A 89 -2.21 14.10 9.47
CA VAL A 89 -0.86 13.61 9.80
C VAL A 89 -0.28 14.60 10.82
N LEU A 90 -0.13 14.14 12.06
CA LEU A 90 0.24 14.99 13.19
C LEU A 90 1.58 14.62 13.78
N ASP A 91 2.32 15.62 14.25
CA ASP A 91 3.54 15.46 15.05
C ASP A 91 3.44 16.27 16.36
N SER A 92 4.30 15.95 17.31
CA SER A 92 4.33 16.52 18.64
C SER A 92 4.60 18.02 18.72
N ALA A 93 5.13 18.62 17.65
CA ALA A 93 5.42 20.05 17.55
C ALA A 93 4.34 20.87 16.85
N ASP A 94 3.31 20.22 16.28
CA ASP A 94 2.29 20.87 15.47
C ASP A 94 1.38 21.79 16.30
N LYS A 95 1.01 22.94 15.70
CA LYS A 95 0.00 23.87 16.22
C LYS A 95 -1.11 23.98 15.20
N VAL A 96 -2.02 23.03 15.26
CA VAL A 96 -3.03 22.79 14.23
C VAL A 96 -4.30 23.57 14.52
N THR A 97 -4.77 24.30 13.52
CA THR A 97 -6.10 24.90 13.51
C THR A 97 -6.93 24.28 12.39
N ILE A 98 -8.13 23.83 12.73
CA ILE A 98 -9.06 23.21 11.79
C ILE A 98 -10.33 24.02 11.69
N THR A 99 -10.81 24.24 10.47
CA THR A 99 -12.14 24.80 10.17
C THR A 99 -12.87 23.90 9.18
N GLY A 100 -14.21 23.97 9.19
CA GLY A 100 -15.04 23.16 8.29
C GLY A 100 -16.47 23.06 8.76
N SER A 101 -17.23 22.11 8.23
CA SER A 101 -18.58 21.78 8.69
C SER A 101 -18.60 20.41 9.38
N VAL A 102 -19.24 20.33 10.55
CA VAL A 102 -19.40 19.07 11.28
C VAL A 102 -20.23 18.05 10.53
N LYS A 103 -21.06 18.50 9.59
CA LYS A 103 -21.90 17.61 8.77
C LYS A 103 -21.13 16.89 7.66
N ASP A 104 -20.03 17.47 7.20
CA ASP A 104 -19.21 16.94 6.10
C ASP A 104 -17.74 17.29 6.32
N LEU A 105 -17.13 16.65 7.32
CA LEU A 105 -15.72 16.86 7.66
C LEU A 105 -14.81 16.55 6.48
N GLY A 106 -15.03 15.42 5.82
CA GLY A 106 -14.13 14.93 4.77
C GLY A 106 -13.98 15.84 3.56
N ASN A 107 -15.00 16.64 3.22
CA ASN A 107 -14.97 17.53 2.07
C ASN A 107 -14.77 19.00 2.40
N THR A 108 -15.06 19.40 3.63
CA THR A 108 -15.11 20.82 4.01
C THR A 108 -13.95 21.27 4.90
N PHE A 109 -13.22 20.31 5.52
CA PHE A 109 -12.19 20.68 6.47
C PHE A 109 -11.01 21.39 5.77
N LYS A 110 -10.50 22.40 6.47
CA LYS A 110 -9.26 23.10 6.14
C LYS A 110 -8.36 23.04 7.35
N VAL A 111 -7.07 22.92 7.10
CA VAL A 111 -6.05 22.78 8.13
C VAL A 111 -4.96 23.82 7.95
N GLU A 112 -4.51 24.39 9.06
CA GLU A 112 -3.33 25.26 9.14
C GLU A 112 -2.43 24.76 10.27
N GLY A 113 -1.11 24.99 10.17
CA GLY A 113 -0.15 24.66 11.20
C GLY A 113 0.32 23.22 11.26
N SER A 114 -0.06 22.38 10.28
CA SER A 114 0.50 21.03 10.08
C SER A 114 1.00 20.86 8.65
N PRO A 115 2.31 21.00 8.39
CA PRO A 115 2.89 20.79 7.07
C PRO A 115 2.63 19.38 6.52
N GLU A 116 2.70 18.35 7.37
CA GLU A 116 2.43 16.96 7.01
C GLU A 116 0.98 16.76 6.54
N THR A 117 0.00 17.32 7.26
CA THR A 117 -1.41 17.25 6.84
C THR A 117 -1.66 18.04 5.56
N THR A 118 -1.02 19.19 5.40
CA THR A 118 -1.16 20.00 4.18
C THR A 118 -0.71 19.22 2.94
N ILE A 119 0.47 18.63 2.97
CA ILE A 119 0.98 17.79 1.88
C ILE A 119 0.11 16.54 1.67
N PHE A 120 -0.38 15.94 2.75
CA PHE A 120 -1.29 14.79 2.66
C PHE A 120 -2.59 15.12 1.91
N ILE A 121 -3.19 16.29 2.20
CA ILE A 121 -4.37 16.77 1.48
C ILE A 121 -4.07 16.98 -0.01
N GLU A 122 -2.91 17.52 -0.34
CA GLU A 122 -2.51 17.72 -1.73
C GLU A 122 -2.37 16.38 -2.49
N TYR A 123 -1.80 15.34 -1.88
CA TYR A 123 -1.77 13.99 -2.45
C TYR A 123 -3.18 13.42 -2.67
N ASN A 124 -4.05 13.55 -1.68
CA ASN A 124 -5.44 13.11 -1.78
C ASN A 124 -6.21 13.82 -2.89
N ASN A 125 -5.97 15.12 -3.07
CA ASN A 125 -6.60 15.90 -4.14
C ASN A 125 -6.15 15.44 -5.53
N LEU A 126 -4.89 15.04 -5.71
CA LEU A 126 -4.41 14.44 -6.95
C LEU A 126 -5.14 13.12 -7.24
N SER A 127 -5.24 12.25 -6.25
CA SER A 127 -5.95 10.97 -6.36
C SER A 127 -7.44 11.18 -6.64
N LYS A 128 -8.11 12.04 -5.89
CA LYS A 128 -9.53 12.39 -6.10
C LYS A 128 -9.79 12.95 -7.50
N SER A 129 -8.90 13.84 -7.99
CA SER A 129 -9.02 14.38 -9.35
C SER A 129 -8.87 13.30 -10.43
N ARG A 130 -7.97 12.32 -10.23
CA ARG A 130 -7.83 11.14 -11.09
C ARG A 130 -9.13 10.33 -11.10
N ASP A 131 -9.63 9.99 -9.92
CA ASP A 131 -10.78 9.11 -9.76
C ASP A 131 -12.06 9.72 -10.39
N ILE A 132 -12.27 11.02 -10.22
CA ILE A 132 -13.38 11.74 -10.89
C ILE A 132 -13.29 11.63 -12.42
N LYS A 133 -12.07 11.77 -12.99
CA LYS A 133 -11.87 11.67 -14.44
C LYS A 133 -12.04 10.24 -14.94
N LEU A 134 -11.56 9.25 -14.19
CA LEU A 134 -11.76 7.84 -14.53
C LEU A 134 -13.23 7.44 -14.42
N ASP A 135 -13.96 7.91 -13.42
CA ASP A 135 -15.41 7.70 -13.31
C ASP A 135 -16.19 8.29 -14.49
N SER A 136 -15.79 9.50 -14.92
CA SER A 136 -16.40 10.11 -16.11
C SER A 136 -16.13 9.28 -17.37
N LEU A 137 -14.88 8.83 -17.55
CA LEU A 137 -14.48 7.98 -18.68
C LEU A 137 -15.22 6.62 -18.66
N ASN A 138 -15.34 6.01 -17.49
CA ASN A 138 -16.05 4.76 -17.31
C ASN A 138 -17.55 4.89 -17.61
N LYS A 139 -18.19 5.98 -17.21
CA LYS A 139 -19.60 6.26 -17.53
C LYS A 139 -19.80 6.38 -19.04
N GLU A 140 -18.92 7.09 -19.73
CA GLU A 140 -18.96 7.19 -21.19
C GLU A 140 -18.82 5.83 -21.86
N PHE A 141 -17.85 5.01 -21.40
CA PHE A 141 -17.68 3.63 -21.87
C PHE A 141 -18.95 2.79 -21.67
N GLN A 142 -19.57 2.84 -20.48
CA GLN A 142 -20.81 2.11 -20.17
C GLN A 142 -21.98 2.52 -21.09
N VAL A 143 -22.18 3.83 -21.31
CA VAL A 143 -23.21 4.34 -22.21
C VAL A 143 -23.01 3.81 -23.65
N LEU A 144 -21.77 3.80 -24.14
CA LEU A 144 -21.44 3.26 -25.46
C LEU A 144 -21.67 1.74 -25.56
N MET A 145 -21.36 1.01 -24.48
CA MET A 145 -21.63 -0.42 -24.39
C MET A 145 -23.13 -0.72 -24.47
N GLU A 146 -23.95 -0.01 -23.72
CA GLU A 146 -25.39 -0.23 -23.65
C GLU A 146 -26.10 0.15 -24.96
N THR A 147 -25.71 1.29 -25.57
CA THR A 147 -26.35 1.82 -26.78
C THR A 147 -26.06 0.99 -28.04
N ASN A 148 -24.90 0.34 -28.12
CA ASN A 148 -24.46 -0.31 -29.35
C ASN A 148 -24.72 -1.84 -29.43
N LYS A 149 -25.31 -2.48 -28.40
CA LYS A 149 -25.50 -3.95 -28.33
C LYS A 149 -24.29 -4.73 -28.85
N MET A 150 -23.14 -4.52 -28.25
CA MET A 150 -21.84 -4.92 -28.79
C MET A 150 -21.61 -6.44 -28.75
N ASP A 151 -21.13 -6.99 -29.88
CA ASP A 151 -20.46 -8.28 -29.92
C ASP A 151 -19.01 -8.18 -29.39
N SER A 152 -18.31 -9.31 -29.19
CA SER A 152 -16.96 -9.34 -28.61
C SER A 152 -15.93 -8.55 -29.43
N ILE A 153 -16.05 -8.51 -30.75
CA ILE A 153 -15.09 -7.82 -31.66
C ILE A 153 -15.22 -6.30 -31.50
N ARG A 154 -16.45 -5.81 -31.37
CA ARG A 154 -16.70 -4.39 -31.14
C ARG A 154 -16.31 -3.96 -29.73
N MET A 155 -16.44 -4.86 -28.74
CA MET A 155 -15.94 -4.64 -27.38
C MET A 155 -14.43 -4.45 -27.34
N ASP A 156 -13.66 -5.28 -28.03
CA ASP A 156 -12.21 -5.16 -28.12
C ASP A 156 -11.78 -3.82 -28.77
N SER A 157 -12.48 -3.45 -29.85
CA SER A 157 -12.24 -2.16 -30.53
C SER A 157 -12.57 -0.96 -29.64
N LEU A 158 -13.67 -0.99 -28.91
CA LEU A 158 -14.05 0.07 -27.99
C LEU A 158 -13.04 0.17 -26.83
N SER A 159 -12.65 -0.96 -26.25
CA SER A 159 -11.64 -1.00 -25.20
C SER A 159 -10.34 -0.35 -25.64
N ALA A 160 -9.87 -0.62 -26.88
CA ALA A 160 -8.67 0.00 -27.44
C ALA A 160 -8.80 1.53 -27.59
N ILE A 161 -10.00 2.05 -27.91
CA ILE A 161 -10.24 3.50 -28.00
C ILE A 161 -10.14 4.17 -26.62
N PHE A 162 -10.59 3.50 -25.56
CA PHE A 162 -10.59 4.03 -24.20
C PHE A 162 -9.23 3.85 -23.47
N GLU A 163 -8.37 2.98 -23.98
CA GLU A 163 -7.05 2.71 -23.39
C GLU A 163 -6.15 3.98 -23.38
N ALA A 164 -6.11 4.72 -24.47
CA ALA A 164 -5.27 5.92 -24.56
C ALA A 164 -5.71 7.04 -23.60
N PRO A 165 -6.99 7.45 -23.52
CA PRO A 165 -7.47 8.39 -22.51
C PRO A 165 -7.23 7.91 -21.07
N TYR A 166 -7.49 6.64 -20.78
CA TYR A 166 -7.25 6.03 -19.48
C TYR A 166 -5.77 6.17 -19.08
N ASN A 167 -4.86 5.72 -19.93
CA ASN A 167 -3.42 5.80 -19.70
C ASN A 167 -2.93 7.26 -19.57
N SER A 168 -3.53 8.19 -20.31
CA SER A 168 -3.22 9.62 -20.20
C SER A 168 -3.56 10.18 -18.82
N ILE A 169 -4.74 9.84 -18.27
CA ILE A 169 -5.17 10.26 -16.92
C ILE A 169 -4.22 9.70 -15.87
N ILE A 170 -3.91 8.40 -15.93
CA ILE A 170 -3.00 7.73 -15.00
C ILE A 170 -1.59 8.34 -15.08
N ASN A 171 -1.01 8.43 -16.27
CA ASN A 171 0.35 8.93 -16.46
C ASN A 171 0.50 10.39 -15.99
N ARG A 172 -0.49 11.25 -16.28
CA ARG A 172 -0.48 12.63 -15.79
C ARG A 172 -0.52 12.70 -14.27
N THR A 173 -1.37 11.90 -13.63
CA THR A 173 -1.46 11.86 -12.15
C THR A 173 -0.16 11.35 -11.55
N ASN A 174 0.39 10.26 -12.10
CA ASN A 174 1.65 9.71 -11.63
C ASN A 174 2.81 10.71 -11.77
N THR A 175 2.90 11.46 -12.87
CA THR A 175 3.91 12.51 -13.05
C THR A 175 3.81 13.59 -11.97
N LEU A 176 2.61 14.06 -11.67
CA LEU A 176 2.39 15.06 -10.61
C LEU A 176 2.69 14.49 -9.22
N MET A 177 2.34 13.24 -8.97
CA MET A 177 2.62 12.56 -7.71
C MET A 177 4.12 12.38 -7.49
N VAL A 178 4.84 11.91 -8.51
CA VAL A 178 6.31 11.76 -8.51
C VAL A 178 7.00 13.09 -8.24
N ASP A 179 6.64 14.16 -8.96
CA ASP A 179 7.22 15.51 -8.75
C ASP A 179 7.01 15.96 -7.30
N LYS A 180 5.79 15.79 -6.78
CA LYS A 180 5.47 16.21 -5.43
C LYS A 180 6.20 15.37 -4.35
N ILE A 181 6.26 14.05 -4.49
CA ILE A 181 6.99 13.17 -3.54
C ILE A 181 8.49 13.46 -3.60
N SER A 182 9.06 13.67 -4.79
CA SER A 182 10.49 13.98 -4.95
C SER A 182 10.93 15.24 -4.19
N LYS A 183 10.04 16.22 -4.06
CA LYS A 183 10.26 17.43 -3.27
C LYS A 183 10.02 17.25 -1.77
N ASN A 184 9.43 16.13 -1.37
CA ASN A 184 8.96 15.84 -0.01
C ASN A 184 9.41 14.46 0.50
N THR A 185 10.64 14.03 0.19
CA THR A 185 11.16 12.70 0.54
C THR A 185 11.39 12.50 2.04
N ASN A 186 11.28 13.53 2.86
CA ASN A 186 11.36 13.48 4.31
C ASN A 186 10.01 13.75 5.01
N MET A 187 8.92 13.77 4.24
CA MET A 187 7.56 13.95 4.76
C MET A 187 6.88 12.62 4.98
N TYR A 188 6.41 12.40 6.22
CA TYR A 188 5.77 11.16 6.65
C TYR A 188 4.52 10.81 5.83
N SER A 189 3.75 11.83 5.44
CA SER A 189 2.57 11.73 4.58
C SER A 189 2.87 11.08 3.22
N SER A 190 4.12 11.16 2.74
CA SER A 190 4.54 10.56 1.46
C SER A 190 4.54 9.03 1.48
N ILE A 191 4.55 8.38 2.67
CA ILE A 191 4.43 6.92 2.80
C ILE A 191 3.13 6.40 2.17
N MET A 192 2.02 7.11 2.37
CA MET A 192 0.75 6.69 1.76
C MET A 192 0.68 7.05 0.27
N ALA A 193 1.21 8.19 -0.09
CA ALA A 193 1.15 8.68 -1.47
C ALA A 193 1.93 7.79 -2.44
N ILE A 194 3.11 7.32 -2.05
CA ILE A 194 3.97 6.52 -2.92
C ILE A 194 3.36 5.15 -3.25
N GLN A 195 2.49 4.62 -2.41
CA GLN A 195 1.82 3.34 -2.64
C GLN A 195 0.88 3.36 -3.87
N ALA A 196 0.52 4.53 -4.37
CA ALA A 196 -0.23 4.68 -5.62
C ALA A 196 0.64 4.54 -6.88
N LEU A 197 1.95 4.46 -6.73
CA LEU A 197 2.92 4.38 -7.82
C LEU A 197 3.47 2.95 -7.93
N ASP A 198 3.69 2.51 -9.17
CA ASP A 198 4.30 1.21 -9.46
C ASP A 198 5.73 1.13 -8.88
N PRO A 199 6.00 0.25 -7.91
CA PRO A 199 7.29 0.16 -7.25
C PRO A 199 8.43 -0.26 -8.20
N ASP A 200 8.15 -1.08 -9.21
CA ASP A 200 9.16 -1.50 -10.18
C ASP A 200 9.57 -0.33 -11.10
N LYS A 201 8.61 0.50 -11.49
CA LYS A 201 8.83 1.67 -12.35
C LYS A 201 9.48 2.85 -11.61
N TYR A 202 9.16 3.04 -10.33
CA TYR A 202 9.58 4.18 -9.53
C TYR A 202 10.50 3.82 -8.37
N SER A 203 11.29 2.75 -8.51
CA SER A 203 12.16 2.20 -7.47
C SER A 203 13.14 3.20 -6.87
N ASP A 204 13.71 4.10 -7.67
CA ASP A 204 14.62 5.17 -7.19
C ASP A 204 13.89 6.18 -6.29
N LEU A 205 12.61 6.46 -6.57
CA LEU A 205 11.81 7.34 -5.72
C LEU A 205 11.51 6.68 -4.38
N TYR A 206 11.17 5.37 -4.38
CA TYR A 206 10.99 4.60 -3.15
C TYR A 206 12.27 4.60 -2.30
N LYS A 207 13.43 4.37 -2.90
CA LYS A 207 14.74 4.43 -2.24
C LYS A 207 15.03 5.82 -1.65
N SER A 208 14.74 6.87 -2.41
CA SER A 208 14.97 8.25 -1.96
C SER A 208 14.06 8.64 -0.80
N LEU A 209 12.79 8.24 -0.85
CA LEU A 209 11.82 8.45 0.22
C LEU A 209 12.22 7.68 1.49
N ASP A 210 12.60 6.42 1.35
CA ASP A 210 13.07 5.58 2.46
C ASP A 210 14.26 6.21 3.16
N ALA A 211 15.29 6.63 2.42
CA ALA A 211 16.47 7.29 2.98
C ALA A 211 16.11 8.57 3.74
N GLY A 212 15.19 9.37 3.21
CA GLY A 212 14.73 10.61 3.86
C GLY A 212 13.95 10.35 5.14
N LEU A 213 13.04 9.38 5.12
CA LEU A 213 12.21 9.03 6.28
C LEU A 213 13.00 8.31 7.37
N SER A 214 13.82 7.34 7.02
CA SER A 214 14.67 6.60 7.97
C SER A 214 15.65 7.51 8.70
N LYS A 215 16.14 8.55 8.02
CA LYS A 215 16.96 9.59 8.65
C LYS A 215 16.17 10.46 9.63
N LYS A 216 14.94 10.85 9.28
CA LYS A 216 14.11 11.77 10.09
C LYS A 216 13.37 11.06 11.21
N PHE A 217 12.90 9.83 10.98
CA PHE A 217 12.06 9.06 11.90
C PHE A 217 12.60 7.63 12.14
N PRO A 218 13.85 7.46 12.59
CA PRO A 218 14.53 6.15 12.62
C PRO A 218 13.87 5.11 13.53
N ASN A 219 13.06 5.53 14.51
CA ASN A 219 12.40 4.66 15.48
C ASN A 219 10.89 4.55 15.28
N ASP A 220 10.35 5.12 14.20
CA ASP A 220 8.93 4.99 13.92
C ASP A 220 8.63 3.65 13.25
N LYS A 221 7.61 2.94 13.77
CA LYS A 221 7.26 1.59 13.29
C LYS A 221 6.85 1.55 11.83
N ASN A 222 6.10 2.55 11.36
CA ASN A 222 5.65 2.58 9.96
C ASN A 222 6.80 2.87 9.01
N VAL A 223 7.77 3.70 9.46
CA VAL A 223 9.00 3.96 8.68
C VAL A 223 9.87 2.71 8.62
N ILE A 224 10.04 1.99 9.74
CA ILE A 224 10.76 0.71 9.76
C ILE A 224 10.10 -0.31 8.83
N MET A 225 8.78 -0.46 8.90
CA MET A 225 8.02 -1.34 7.99
C MET A 225 8.16 -0.92 6.53
N PHE A 226 8.13 0.37 6.25
CA PHE A 226 8.33 0.90 4.90
C PHE A 226 9.74 0.60 4.40
N HIS A 227 10.76 0.80 5.22
CA HIS A 227 12.15 0.43 4.93
C HIS A 227 12.28 -1.05 4.55
N GLU A 228 11.71 -1.96 5.34
CA GLU A 228 11.72 -3.39 5.05
C GLU A 228 11.04 -3.73 3.70
N VAL A 229 9.97 -3.03 3.34
CA VAL A 229 9.31 -3.19 2.04
C VAL A 229 10.22 -2.72 0.90
N VAL A 230 10.86 -1.57 1.07
CA VAL A 230 11.79 -1.01 0.07
C VAL A 230 13.00 -1.92 -0.12
N GLU A 231 13.61 -2.43 0.94
CA GLU A 231 14.73 -3.37 0.86
C GLU A 231 14.35 -4.64 0.08
N ARG A 232 13.18 -5.25 0.37
CA ARG A 232 12.69 -6.41 -0.39
C ARG A 232 12.45 -6.08 -1.87
N MET A 233 11.87 -4.93 -2.15
CA MET A 233 11.65 -4.46 -3.52
C MET A 233 12.97 -4.28 -4.27
N LEU A 234 13.96 -3.64 -3.64
CA LEU A 234 15.27 -3.38 -4.23
C LEU A 234 16.05 -4.70 -4.45
N SER A 235 15.91 -5.66 -3.54
CA SER A 235 16.55 -6.97 -3.67
C SER A 235 16.05 -7.79 -4.86
N THR A 236 14.87 -7.44 -5.38
CA THR A 236 14.28 -8.09 -6.56
C THR A 236 14.29 -7.21 -7.81
N ASN A 237 15.03 -6.10 -7.83
CA ASN A 237 15.14 -5.25 -9.02
C ASN A 237 15.88 -5.95 -10.17
N ILE A 238 15.59 -5.49 -11.39
CA ILE A 238 16.31 -5.95 -12.60
C ILE A 238 17.81 -5.74 -12.40
N GLY A 239 18.58 -6.78 -12.70
CA GLY A 239 20.03 -6.85 -12.49
C GLY A 239 20.47 -7.48 -11.17
N GLN A 240 19.57 -7.62 -10.19
CA GLN A 240 19.84 -8.33 -8.93
C GLN A 240 19.73 -9.84 -9.11
N PHE A 241 20.39 -10.60 -8.25
CA PHE A 241 20.18 -12.05 -8.18
C PHE A 241 18.79 -12.33 -7.59
N ALA A 242 18.06 -13.25 -8.23
CA ALA A 242 16.75 -13.68 -7.75
C ALA A 242 16.89 -14.33 -6.35
N PRO A 243 16.15 -13.86 -5.33
CA PRO A 243 16.11 -14.53 -4.04
C PRO A 243 15.66 -15.98 -4.17
N GLU A 244 16.25 -16.86 -3.35
CA GLU A 244 15.91 -18.27 -3.34
C GLU A 244 14.46 -18.51 -2.92
N ILE A 245 13.80 -19.45 -3.59
CA ILE A 245 12.49 -19.99 -3.25
C ILE A 245 12.65 -21.50 -3.13
N SER A 246 12.23 -22.08 -2.01
CA SER A 246 12.07 -23.51 -1.87
C SER A 246 10.71 -23.80 -1.25
N LEU A 247 9.85 -24.46 -2.00
CA LEU A 247 8.46 -24.72 -1.61
C LEU A 247 8.04 -26.10 -2.09
N PRO A 248 7.03 -26.73 -1.39
CA PRO A 248 6.55 -28.03 -1.79
C PRO A 248 5.77 -28.00 -3.11
N SER A 249 6.03 -29.01 -3.94
CA SER A 249 5.29 -29.36 -5.14
C SER A 249 3.96 -30.06 -4.80
N PRO A 250 3.08 -30.32 -5.79
CA PRO A 250 1.84 -31.05 -5.57
C PRO A 250 2.01 -32.43 -4.93
N ASP A 251 3.13 -33.12 -5.17
CA ASP A 251 3.47 -34.39 -4.54
C ASP A 251 4.19 -34.26 -3.18
N GLY A 252 4.36 -33.02 -2.69
CA GLY A 252 4.94 -32.69 -1.38
C GLY A 252 6.45 -32.64 -1.33
N LYS A 253 7.14 -32.78 -2.47
CA LYS A 253 8.60 -32.64 -2.55
C LYS A 253 8.98 -31.17 -2.65
N GLU A 254 9.96 -30.77 -1.88
CA GLU A 254 10.56 -29.43 -2.00
C GLU A 254 11.25 -29.26 -3.37
N ILE A 255 10.93 -28.18 -4.07
CA ILE A 255 11.61 -27.76 -5.27
C ILE A 255 12.24 -26.39 -5.02
N ALA A 256 13.56 -26.33 -5.08
CA ALA A 256 14.31 -25.07 -4.98
C ALA A 256 14.41 -24.38 -6.33
N LEU A 257 14.28 -23.07 -6.39
CA LEU A 257 14.50 -22.28 -7.61
C LEU A 257 15.92 -22.49 -8.15
N SER A 258 16.90 -22.59 -7.27
CA SER A 258 18.30 -22.86 -7.62
C SER A 258 18.52 -24.20 -8.34
N SER A 259 17.60 -25.17 -8.24
CA SER A 259 17.64 -26.42 -9.00
C SER A 259 17.50 -26.21 -10.52
N LEU A 260 17.01 -25.05 -10.94
CA LEU A 260 16.84 -24.67 -12.34
C LEU A 260 17.99 -23.80 -12.87
N LYS A 261 19.05 -23.59 -12.08
CA LYS A 261 20.22 -22.82 -12.50
C LYS A 261 20.81 -23.32 -13.82
N GLY A 262 21.27 -22.41 -14.65
CA GLY A 262 21.76 -22.70 -16.00
C GLY A 262 20.69 -22.62 -17.08
N LYS A 263 19.41 -22.44 -16.72
CA LYS A 263 18.31 -22.19 -17.63
C LYS A 263 17.84 -20.73 -17.56
N LEU A 264 17.18 -20.27 -18.62
CA LEU A 264 16.35 -19.07 -18.58
C LEU A 264 15.05 -19.45 -17.87
N VAL A 265 14.73 -18.86 -16.70
CA VAL A 265 13.58 -19.28 -15.89
C VAL A 265 12.57 -18.15 -15.77
N LEU A 266 11.29 -18.46 -16.02
CA LEU A 266 10.16 -17.61 -15.69
C LEU A 266 9.59 -18.04 -14.33
N ILE A 267 9.70 -17.20 -13.32
CA ILE A 267 8.94 -17.37 -12.08
C ILE A 267 7.55 -16.79 -12.37
N ASP A 268 6.52 -17.62 -12.29
CA ASP A 268 5.12 -17.25 -12.59
C ASP A 268 4.26 -17.37 -11.34
N PHE A 269 3.82 -16.22 -10.79
CA PHE A 269 2.92 -16.16 -9.64
C PHE A 269 1.48 -16.13 -10.14
N TRP A 270 0.73 -17.15 -9.77
CA TRP A 270 -0.63 -17.38 -10.24
C TRP A 270 -1.52 -18.03 -9.17
N ALA A 271 -2.79 -18.33 -9.49
CA ALA A 271 -3.66 -19.17 -8.67
C ALA A 271 -4.83 -19.74 -9.49
N SER A 272 -5.42 -20.82 -9.01
CA SER A 272 -6.59 -21.46 -9.65
C SER A 272 -7.81 -20.54 -9.72
N TRP A 273 -7.97 -19.68 -8.73
CA TRP A 273 -9.05 -18.68 -8.62
C TRP A 273 -8.76 -17.38 -9.37
N CYS A 274 -7.56 -17.18 -9.90
CA CYS A 274 -7.17 -15.97 -10.62
C CYS A 274 -7.67 -16.02 -12.08
N GLY A 275 -8.81 -15.38 -12.36
CA GLY A 275 -9.39 -15.33 -13.70
C GLY A 275 -8.43 -14.83 -14.79
N PRO A 276 -7.76 -13.67 -14.60
CA PRO A 276 -6.76 -13.18 -15.57
C PRO A 276 -5.59 -14.14 -15.79
N CYS A 277 -5.09 -14.82 -14.73
CA CYS A 277 -4.02 -15.82 -14.85
C CYS A 277 -4.46 -16.98 -15.74
N ARG A 278 -5.66 -17.52 -15.49
CA ARG A 278 -6.24 -18.63 -16.25
C ARG A 278 -6.50 -18.26 -17.72
N LYS A 279 -6.84 -17.00 -17.99
CA LYS A 279 -7.00 -16.49 -19.38
C LYS A 279 -5.67 -16.41 -20.11
N GLU A 280 -4.57 -16.09 -19.45
CA GLU A 280 -3.23 -16.03 -20.03
C GLU A 280 -2.57 -17.42 -20.18
N MET A 281 -2.97 -18.41 -19.38
CA MET A 281 -2.32 -19.72 -19.31
C MET A 281 -2.16 -20.44 -20.67
N PRO A 282 -3.14 -20.43 -21.59
CA PRO A 282 -2.96 -21.04 -22.92
C PRO A 282 -1.79 -20.44 -23.70
N ASN A 283 -1.53 -19.14 -23.55
CA ASN A 283 -0.38 -18.47 -24.17
C ASN A 283 0.94 -18.90 -23.51
N VAL A 284 0.97 -18.98 -22.17
CA VAL A 284 2.14 -19.45 -21.42
C VAL A 284 2.51 -20.89 -21.81
N VAL A 285 1.52 -21.80 -21.94
CA VAL A 285 1.71 -23.18 -22.40
C VAL A 285 2.31 -23.22 -23.80
N LYS A 286 1.83 -22.37 -24.72
CA LYS A 286 2.39 -22.25 -26.08
C LYS A 286 3.84 -21.78 -26.06
N ILE A 287 4.17 -20.75 -25.28
CA ILE A 287 5.53 -20.23 -25.12
C ILE A 287 6.43 -21.30 -24.54
N TYR A 288 6.01 -21.99 -23.47
CA TYR A 288 6.78 -23.07 -22.87
C TYR A 288 7.09 -24.18 -23.86
N SER A 289 6.09 -24.67 -24.61
CA SER A 289 6.26 -25.69 -25.61
C SER A 289 7.25 -25.31 -26.69
N LYS A 290 7.32 -24.04 -27.09
CA LYS A 290 8.22 -23.49 -28.08
C LYS A 290 9.68 -23.39 -27.61
N PHE A 291 9.92 -23.12 -26.35
CA PHE A 291 11.25 -22.76 -25.85
C PHE A 291 11.86 -23.76 -24.84
N LYS A 292 11.09 -24.69 -24.26
CA LYS A 292 11.59 -25.66 -23.25
C LYS A 292 12.84 -26.41 -23.69
N ASN A 293 12.91 -26.85 -24.93
CA ASN A 293 14.05 -27.59 -25.49
C ASN A 293 15.23 -26.67 -25.85
N LYS A 294 15.10 -25.36 -25.66
CA LYS A 294 16.14 -24.36 -25.91
C LYS A 294 16.74 -23.79 -24.59
N GLY A 295 16.46 -24.43 -23.48
CA GLY A 295 16.97 -24.01 -22.18
C GLY A 295 16.05 -23.02 -21.41
N PHE A 296 14.76 -22.96 -21.77
CA PHE A 296 13.74 -22.22 -21.03
C PHE A 296 13.01 -23.15 -20.05
N GLU A 297 12.71 -22.62 -18.87
CA GLU A 297 11.92 -23.30 -17.84
C GLU A 297 10.93 -22.34 -17.22
N ILE A 298 9.86 -22.86 -16.62
CA ILE A 298 8.94 -22.09 -15.80
C ILE A 298 8.93 -22.67 -14.38
N TYR A 299 8.93 -21.80 -13.39
CA TYR A 299 8.76 -22.12 -11.97
C TYR A 299 7.46 -21.47 -11.50
N GLY A 300 6.37 -22.25 -11.49
CA GLY A 300 5.06 -21.76 -11.13
C GLY A 300 4.88 -21.71 -9.62
N VAL A 301 4.58 -20.53 -9.08
CA VAL A 301 4.30 -20.31 -7.66
C VAL A 301 2.81 -20.03 -7.50
N SER A 302 2.09 -20.98 -6.91
CA SER A 302 0.66 -20.82 -6.68
C SER A 302 0.37 -20.14 -5.35
N LEU A 303 -0.57 -19.18 -5.38
CA LEU A 303 -1.16 -18.52 -4.21
C LEU A 303 -2.48 -19.19 -3.77
N ASP A 304 -2.68 -20.46 -4.09
CA ASP A 304 -3.86 -21.19 -3.65
C ASP A 304 -3.81 -21.52 -2.15
N GLN A 305 -4.99 -21.70 -1.55
CA GLN A 305 -5.16 -22.25 -0.20
C GLN A 305 -5.67 -23.70 -0.25
N ASP A 306 -6.25 -24.08 -1.38
CA ASP A 306 -6.90 -25.35 -1.62
C ASP A 306 -6.06 -26.16 -2.61
N LYS A 307 -5.43 -27.22 -2.10
CA LYS A 307 -4.56 -28.06 -2.89
C LYS A 307 -5.28 -28.79 -4.02
N GLU A 308 -6.53 -29.22 -3.79
CA GLU A 308 -7.31 -29.96 -4.79
C GLU A 308 -7.65 -29.05 -5.98
N LYS A 309 -8.11 -27.84 -5.71
CA LYS A 309 -8.39 -26.83 -6.76
C LYS A 309 -7.14 -26.45 -7.53
N TRP A 310 -6.02 -26.30 -6.85
CA TRP A 310 -4.72 -26.05 -7.48
C TRP A 310 -4.34 -27.18 -8.46
N MET A 311 -4.40 -28.45 -8.02
CA MET A 311 -4.08 -29.62 -8.84
C MET A 311 -5.07 -29.80 -10.00
N GLU A 312 -6.37 -29.55 -9.78
CA GLU A 312 -7.37 -29.55 -10.85
C GLU A 312 -7.04 -28.50 -11.93
N ALA A 313 -6.65 -27.28 -11.49
CA ALA A 313 -6.28 -26.20 -12.41
C ALA A 313 -5.02 -26.54 -13.21
N ILE A 314 -3.98 -27.12 -12.59
CA ILE A 314 -2.77 -27.61 -13.27
C ILE A 314 -3.16 -28.58 -14.40
N THR A 315 -4.02 -29.55 -14.10
CA THR A 315 -4.45 -30.56 -15.07
C THR A 315 -5.27 -29.94 -16.19
N LYS A 316 -6.27 -29.12 -15.83
CA LYS A 316 -7.21 -28.50 -16.79
C LYS A 316 -6.53 -27.55 -17.78
N ASP A 317 -5.51 -26.82 -17.32
CA ASP A 317 -4.81 -25.83 -18.13
C ASP A 317 -3.58 -26.44 -18.85
N GLY A 318 -3.29 -27.74 -18.68
CA GLY A 318 -2.18 -28.41 -19.33
C GLY A 318 -0.81 -27.93 -18.86
N ILE A 319 -0.71 -27.52 -17.60
CA ILE A 319 0.55 -27.05 -16.99
C ILE A 319 1.45 -28.26 -16.75
N ASN A 320 2.65 -28.25 -17.32
CA ASN A 320 3.58 -29.40 -17.27
C ASN A 320 5.03 -28.98 -16.93
N TRP A 321 5.19 -27.88 -16.21
CA TRP A 321 6.44 -27.39 -15.61
C TRP A 321 6.36 -27.41 -14.09
N PRO A 322 7.50 -27.27 -13.36
CA PRO A 322 7.54 -27.26 -11.90
C PRO A 322 6.52 -26.30 -11.28
N GLN A 323 5.75 -26.82 -10.33
CA GLN A 323 4.74 -26.09 -9.60
C GLN A 323 4.99 -26.21 -8.10
N VAL A 324 4.90 -25.10 -7.37
CA VAL A 324 5.09 -25.05 -5.93
C VAL A 324 4.07 -24.16 -5.24
N SER A 325 3.76 -24.47 -3.97
CA SER A 325 2.89 -23.64 -3.12
C SER A 325 3.06 -24.00 -1.66
N ASP A 326 2.98 -23.02 -0.77
CA ASP A 326 2.82 -23.23 0.68
C ASP A 326 1.35 -23.17 1.14
N LEU A 327 0.42 -23.03 0.20
CA LEU A 327 -1.03 -22.94 0.41
C LEU A 327 -1.47 -21.84 1.39
N LYS A 328 -0.72 -20.72 1.43
CA LYS A 328 -0.97 -19.61 2.37
C LYS A 328 -1.60 -18.37 1.73
N TYR A 329 -2.15 -18.49 0.53
CA TYR A 329 -2.80 -17.36 -0.15
C TYR A 329 -1.84 -16.17 -0.31
N TRP A 330 -2.23 -14.95 0.08
CA TRP A 330 -1.38 -13.77 0.06
C TRP A 330 -0.25 -13.78 1.10
N ASP A 331 -0.32 -14.68 2.10
CA ASP A 331 0.78 -14.92 3.05
C ASP A 331 1.85 -15.88 2.50
N ASN A 332 1.78 -16.26 1.21
CA ASN A 332 2.77 -17.08 0.54
C ASN A 332 4.17 -16.47 0.70
N VAL A 333 5.13 -17.29 1.14
CA VAL A 333 6.49 -16.81 1.48
C VAL A 333 7.21 -16.27 0.25
N ALA A 334 7.07 -16.90 -0.91
CA ALA A 334 7.69 -16.42 -2.15
C ALA A 334 7.06 -15.11 -2.63
N ALA A 335 5.72 -14.98 -2.55
CA ALA A 335 5.02 -13.74 -2.89
C ALA A 335 5.50 -12.57 -2.01
N ARG A 336 5.75 -12.81 -0.71
CA ARG A 336 6.30 -11.78 0.18
C ARG A 336 7.75 -11.43 -0.13
N ILE A 337 8.60 -12.41 -0.43
CA ILE A 337 10.02 -12.19 -0.82
C ILE A 337 10.09 -11.34 -2.07
N TYR A 338 9.28 -11.64 -3.08
CA TYR A 338 9.25 -10.94 -4.37
C TYR A 338 8.34 -9.72 -4.38
N ASN A 339 7.79 -9.32 -3.22
CA ASN A 339 6.88 -8.18 -3.06
C ASN A 339 5.70 -8.19 -4.05
N VAL A 340 5.10 -9.36 -4.27
CA VAL A 340 3.97 -9.54 -5.21
C VAL A 340 2.71 -8.95 -4.61
N GLN A 341 2.20 -7.87 -5.22
CA GLN A 341 1.01 -7.14 -4.77
C GLN A 341 -0.26 -7.55 -5.53
N GLY A 342 -0.11 -8.27 -6.63
CA GLY A 342 -1.22 -8.73 -7.48
C GLY A 342 -0.77 -9.83 -8.43
N ILE A 343 -1.69 -10.69 -8.86
CA ILE A 343 -1.45 -11.74 -9.83
C ILE A 343 -2.38 -11.59 -11.05
N PRO A 344 -1.91 -12.03 -12.25
CA PRO A 344 -0.64 -12.68 -12.56
C PRO A 344 0.56 -11.73 -12.39
N TYR A 345 1.69 -12.26 -11.89
CA TYR A 345 2.95 -11.53 -11.81
C TYR A 345 4.09 -12.44 -12.24
N THR A 346 5.04 -11.92 -13.02
CA THR A 346 6.12 -12.73 -13.58
C THR A 346 7.49 -12.10 -13.34
N VAL A 347 8.49 -12.93 -13.09
CA VAL A 347 9.89 -12.53 -12.99
C VAL A 347 10.72 -13.43 -13.90
N LEU A 348 11.42 -12.87 -14.88
CA LEU A 348 12.30 -13.59 -15.78
C LEU A 348 13.74 -13.49 -15.27
N ILE A 349 14.38 -14.64 -15.04
CA ILE A 349 15.77 -14.73 -14.58
C ILE A 349 16.63 -15.43 -15.64
N ASP A 350 17.85 -14.94 -15.80
CA ASP A 350 18.82 -15.52 -16.75
C ASP A 350 19.49 -16.79 -16.20
N LYS A 351 20.40 -17.37 -16.97
CA LYS A 351 21.14 -18.59 -16.63
C LYS A 351 22.01 -18.47 -15.38
N ASP A 352 22.42 -17.26 -15.05
CA ASP A 352 23.23 -16.96 -13.86
C ASP A 352 22.36 -16.73 -12.61
N GLY A 353 21.04 -16.61 -12.80
CA GLY A 353 20.06 -16.33 -11.73
C GLY A 353 19.79 -14.85 -11.51
N LYS A 354 20.18 -13.96 -12.45
CA LYS A 354 19.86 -12.53 -12.38
C LYS A 354 18.50 -12.23 -12.97
N ILE A 355 17.76 -11.36 -12.34
CA ILE A 355 16.49 -10.84 -12.82
C ILE A 355 16.73 -9.93 -14.04
N ILE A 356 16.14 -10.27 -15.18
CA ILE A 356 16.31 -9.53 -16.44
C ILE A 356 15.04 -8.87 -16.95
N ALA A 357 13.88 -9.27 -16.40
CA ALA A 357 12.61 -8.62 -16.69
C ALA A 357 11.58 -8.98 -15.61
N LYS A 358 10.55 -8.13 -15.46
CA LYS A 358 9.42 -8.36 -14.59
C LYS A 358 8.12 -8.04 -15.32
N ASN A 359 7.04 -8.70 -14.90
CA ASN A 359 5.67 -8.41 -15.31
C ASN A 359 5.39 -8.49 -16.82
N LEU A 360 6.22 -9.25 -17.56
CA LEU A 360 6.03 -9.51 -18.99
C LEU A 360 4.93 -10.54 -19.22
N ARG A 361 4.12 -10.33 -20.26
CA ARG A 361 3.02 -11.22 -20.68
C ARG A 361 2.87 -11.21 -22.19
N GLY A 362 2.08 -12.16 -22.71
CA GLY A 362 1.73 -12.19 -24.11
C GLY A 362 2.93 -12.15 -25.04
N GLN A 363 2.83 -11.32 -26.05
CA GLN A 363 3.86 -11.16 -27.09
C GLN A 363 5.17 -10.56 -26.55
N GLU A 364 5.11 -9.69 -25.52
CA GLU A 364 6.31 -9.10 -24.93
C GLU A 364 7.16 -10.15 -24.22
N LEU A 365 6.52 -11.08 -23.48
CA LEU A 365 7.20 -12.21 -22.85
C LEU A 365 7.85 -13.12 -23.91
N GLU A 366 7.10 -13.48 -24.95
CA GLU A 366 7.64 -14.34 -26.03
C GLU A 366 8.83 -13.70 -26.74
N LYS A 367 8.72 -12.39 -27.04
CA LYS A 367 9.80 -11.62 -27.67
C LYS A 367 11.05 -11.58 -26.78
N LYS A 368 10.90 -11.33 -25.50
CA LYS A 368 12.03 -11.26 -24.55
C LYS A 368 12.73 -12.61 -24.41
N ILE A 369 11.97 -13.71 -24.28
CA ILE A 369 12.54 -15.07 -24.25
C ILE A 369 13.29 -15.38 -25.54
N ALA A 370 12.71 -15.06 -26.71
CA ALA A 370 13.36 -15.29 -28.01
C ALA A 370 14.64 -14.46 -28.18
N GLU A 371 14.70 -13.25 -27.62
CA GLU A 371 15.88 -12.39 -27.60
C GLU A 371 17.03 -13.02 -26.80
N VAL A 372 16.74 -13.56 -25.61
CA VAL A 372 17.75 -14.09 -24.68
C VAL A 372 18.24 -15.48 -25.09
N LEU A 373 17.41 -16.27 -25.77
CA LEU A 373 17.75 -17.66 -26.21
C LEU A 373 18.29 -17.75 -27.63
N LYS A 374 18.63 -16.62 -28.24
CA LYS A 374 19.38 -16.61 -29.51
C LYS A 374 20.80 -17.08 -29.27
#